data_e5d3efed8854cad72603bac0ca3812dc
#
_entry.id   e5d3efed8854cad72603bac0ca3812dc
#
_cell.length_a   1.000
_cell.length_b   1.000
_cell.length_c   1.000
_cell.angle_alpha   90.00
_cell.angle_beta   90.00
_cell.angle_gamma   90.00
#
_symmetry.space_group_name_H-M   'P 1'
#
loop_
_entity.id
_entity.type
_entity.pdbx_description
1 polymer ?
#
loop_
_entity_poly.entity_id
_entity_poly.type
_entity_poly.pdbx_seq_one_letter_code
_entity_poly.pdbx_strand_id
1 'polypeptide(L)'
;RPDALPGDFRRILPATRIFHTDDGLELPPWSMTLHTVTRCDLAAAVLDCSATAVLGPPGRVFYVSADSVYIWTTRHDRQGPNRSVLVRMPLDDGAPSALLTRGVPIDQMSFLQGDDGHLNVLVSDVGPGEGMWGGDRGSGGLALLRVALARFGDGRAAAPPVAYRRLPDLAPGVRANRYIGDWLVYGSAPWGWHNSPVDKPGRPLHALRPAAREPVLSIDLGHGAERIEALSGHALVVGGAKGDLHFSSLRLDGATASLASVLVRPQAAQAESRTHGFFYRPWSAQEGIIGLPIVGPGRGGGRMAQLHGSAAVLYLRNRDLALAPAGELAASDEASVDDHCRASCVDWYGNARPIFIGDRVFALLGYELVEGRLAGERIVERRRIGFAPGAAAIAD
;
A
#
# COMPACT_ATOMS: atom_id res chain seq x y z
N ARG A 1 24.93 2.92 18.09
CA ARG A 1 26.40 2.91 17.96
C ARG A 1 26.98 2.18 19.18
N PRO A 2 27.78 1.09 19.00
CA PRO A 2 28.44 0.39 20.12
C PRO A 2 29.40 1.27 20.91
N ASP A 3 29.97 2.27 20.26
CA ASP A 3 31.03 3.15 20.80
C ASP A 3 30.48 4.52 21.26
N ALA A 4 29.13 4.68 21.30
CA ALA A 4 28.53 5.94 21.69
C ALA A 4 28.75 6.23 23.18
N LEU A 5 29.22 7.43 23.50
CA LEU A 5 29.37 7.89 24.88
C LEU A 5 28.02 8.36 25.44
N PRO A 6 27.83 8.39 26.76
CA PRO A 6 26.58 8.85 27.38
C PRO A 6 26.09 10.24 26.91
N GLY A 7 26.99 11.14 26.53
CA GLY A 7 26.68 12.46 25.98
C GLY A 7 26.22 12.46 24.53
N ASP A 8 26.37 11.35 23.81
CA ASP A 8 25.93 11.23 22.41
C ASP A 8 24.44 10.96 22.26
N PHE A 9 23.75 10.70 23.37
CA PHE A 9 22.32 10.42 23.38
C PHE A 9 21.52 11.65 23.82
N ARG A 10 20.60 12.08 22.96
CA ARG A 10 19.65 13.14 23.27
C ARG A 10 18.27 12.53 23.54
N ARG A 11 17.65 12.94 24.64
CA ARG A 11 16.26 12.56 24.92
C ARG A 11 15.32 13.35 24.01
N ILE A 12 14.59 12.66 23.13
CA ILE A 12 13.59 13.24 22.23
C ILE A 12 12.14 12.94 22.67
N LEU A 13 11.93 11.98 23.55
CA LEU A 13 10.63 11.61 24.10
C LEU A 13 10.64 11.80 25.63
N PRO A 14 10.13 12.94 26.14
CA PRO A 14 9.95 13.14 27.58
C PRO A 14 8.73 12.36 28.08
N ALA A 15 8.72 11.97 29.36
CA ALA A 15 7.61 11.23 29.95
C ALA A 15 6.28 11.98 29.89
N THR A 16 6.33 13.32 29.89
CA THR A 16 5.15 14.21 29.75
C THR A 16 4.50 14.15 28.37
N ARG A 17 5.14 13.51 27.39
CA ARG A 17 4.57 13.28 26.05
C ARG A 17 4.24 11.81 25.77
N ILE A 18 4.09 11.03 26.83
CA ILE A 18 3.57 9.67 26.75
C ILE A 18 2.13 9.68 27.27
N PHE A 19 1.20 9.33 26.42
CA PHE A 19 -0.22 9.35 26.66
C PHE A 19 -0.80 7.92 26.67
N HIS A 20 -1.91 7.74 27.30
CA HIS A 20 -2.72 6.53 27.17
C HIS A 20 -4.20 6.92 27.08
N THR A 21 -4.99 6.06 26.47
CA THR A 21 -6.44 6.22 26.43
C THR A 21 -7.04 5.65 27.71
N ASP A 22 -8.01 6.37 28.29
CA ASP A 22 -8.80 5.87 29.40
C ASP A 22 -10.08 5.20 28.86
N ASP A 23 -9.88 4.14 28.09
CA ASP A 23 -10.95 3.39 27.43
C ASP A 23 -11.65 2.36 28.35
N GLY A 24 -11.26 2.33 29.66
CA GLY A 24 -11.78 1.40 30.62
C GLY A 24 -11.36 -0.06 30.38
N LEU A 25 -10.39 -0.29 29.51
CA LEU A 25 -9.88 -1.61 29.16
C LEU A 25 -8.63 -1.90 29.98
N GLU A 26 -8.74 -2.80 30.96
CA GLU A 26 -7.58 -3.37 31.64
C GLU A 26 -6.84 -4.27 30.63
N LEU A 27 -5.70 -3.79 30.14
CA LEU A 27 -4.82 -4.57 29.29
C LEU A 27 -3.76 -5.25 30.17
N PRO A 28 -3.51 -6.55 29.97
CA PRO A 28 -2.37 -7.18 30.59
C PRO A 28 -1.07 -6.47 30.18
N PRO A 29 -0.11 -6.26 31.09
CA PRO A 29 1.12 -5.51 30.76
C PRO A 29 1.87 -6.02 29.54
N TRP A 30 1.85 -7.33 29.29
CA TRP A 30 2.52 -7.93 28.12
C TRP A 30 1.83 -7.68 26.78
N SER A 31 0.60 -7.15 26.78
CA SER A 31 -0.15 -6.81 25.56
C SER A 31 -0.12 -5.31 25.26
N MET A 32 0.68 -4.54 26.00
CA MET A 32 0.81 -3.11 25.78
C MET A 32 1.98 -2.81 24.85
N THR A 33 1.76 -1.89 23.92
CA THR A 33 2.73 -1.41 22.96
C THR A 33 2.86 0.11 23.06
N LEU A 34 4.08 0.61 23.01
CA LEU A 34 4.36 2.04 22.91
C LEU A 34 4.43 2.43 21.42
N HIS A 35 3.41 3.13 20.95
CA HIS A 35 3.36 3.67 19.61
C HIS A 35 4.00 5.07 19.61
N THR A 36 5.13 5.23 18.93
CA THR A 36 5.89 6.47 18.95
C THR A 36 5.89 7.11 17.57
N VAL A 37 5.55 8.40 17.51
CA VAL A 37 5.72 9.26 16.34
C VAL A 37 6.87 10.20 16.62
N THR A 38 7.92 10.10 15.80
CA THR A 38 9.09 10.98 15.84
C THR A 38 9.03 11.94 14.66
N ARG A 39 9.13 13.23 14.94
CA ARG A 39 9.21 14.30 13.94
C ARG A 39 10.59 14.91 14.00
N CYS A 40 11.24 15.03 12.83
CA CYS A 40 12.56 15.64 12.69
C CYS A 40 12.52 16.76 11.65
N ASP A 41 13.19 17.87 11.94
CA ASP A 41 13.47 18.92 10.96
C ASP A 41 14.71 18.52 10.15
N LEU A 42 14.48 18.14 8.89
CA LEU A 42 15.57 17.76 7.96
C LEU A 42 16.24 18.98 7.30
N ALA A 43 15.68 20.18 7.44
CA ALA A 43 16.29 21.42 6.92
C ALA A 43 17.24 22.07 7.93
N ALA A 44 17.19 21.67 9.19
CA ALA A 44 18.08 22.17 10.23
C ALA A 44 19.51 21.70 10.01
N ALA A 45 20.49 22.54 10.31
CA ALA A 45 21.92 22.22 10.21
C ALA A 45 22.32 21.06 11.15
N VAL A 46 21.62 20.91 12.27
CA VAL A 46 21.74 19.78 13.21
C VAL A 46 20.37 19.13 13.29
N LEU A 47 20.32 17.81 13.17
CA LEU A 47 19.07 17.06 13.21
C LEU A 47 18.34 17.33 14.54
N ASP A 48 17.21 18.02 14.46
CA ASP A 48 16.35 18.33 15.58
C ASP A 48 15.08 17.49 15.51
N CYS A 49 14.87 16.65 16.54
CA CYS A 49 13.75 15.72 16.58
C CYS A 49 12.98 15.85 17.89
N SER A 50 11.68 15.72 17.79
CA SER A 50 10.76 15.57 18.93
C SER A 50 9.93 14.29 18.75
N ALA A 51 9.47 13.70 19.84
CA ALA A 51 8.62 12.52 19.80
C ALA A 51 7.43 12.65 20.73
N THR A 52 6.34 12.04 20.31
CA THR A 52 5.14 11.83 21.11
C THR A 52 4.76 10.35 21.03
N ALA A 53 4.29 9.78 22.13
CA ALA A 53 3.93 8.38 22.16
C ALA A 53 2.57 8.15 22.79
N VAL A 54 1.91 7.07 22.37
CA VAL A 54 0.69 6.55 22.99
C VAL A 54 0.92 5.11 23.39
N LEU A 55 0.57 4.80 24.64
CA LEU A 55 0.58 3.45 25.17
C LEU A 55 -0.81 2.82 24.98
N GLY A 56 -0.88 1.67 24.34
CA GLY A 56 -2.14 1.02 24.01
C GLY A 56 -1.99 -0.41 23.52
N PRO A 57 -3.07 -1.03 23.03
CA PRO A 57 -2.99 -2.36 22.41
C PRO A 57 -2.02 -2.37 21.23
N PRO A 58 -1.47 -3.54 20.85
CA PRO A 58 -0.68 -3.64 19.63
C PRO A 58 -1.52 -3.27 18.41
N GLY A 59 -0.90 -2.60 17.46
CA GLY A 59 -1.49 -2.23 16.19
C GLY A 59 -0.40 -1.81 15.21
N ARG A 60 -0.55 -2.17 13.95
CA ARG A 60 0.44 -1.87 12.91
C ARG A 60 -0.12 -1.01 11.78
N VAL A 61 -1.43 -0.79 11.78
CA VAL A 61 -2.05 0.06 10.77
C VAL A 61 -1.99 1.50 11.25
N PHE A 62 -1.34 2.32 10.47
CA PHE A 62 -1.29 3.76 10.68
C PHE A 62 -1.48 4.52 9.36
N TYR A 63 -1.91 5.75 9.47
CA TYR A 63 -2.10 6.65 8.34
C TYR A 63 -1.52 8.01 8.69
N VAL A 64 -0.83 8.62 7.75
CA VAL A 64 -0.25 9.95 7.88
C VAL A 64 -0.98 10.91 6.95
N SER A 65 -1.61 11.92 7.53
CA SER A 65 -2.18 13.06 6.81
C SER A 65 -1.21 14.25 6.80
N ALA A 66 -1.64 15.37 6.27
CA ALA A 66 -0.84 16.60 6.27
C ALA A 66 -0.59 17.15 7.67
N ASP A 67 -1.46 16.88 8.64
CA ASP A 67 -1.45 17.47 9.98
C ASP A 67 -1.42 16.48 11.14
N SER A 68 -1.63 15.19 10.88
CA SER A 68 -1.79 14.20 11.94
C SER A 68 -1.29 12.81 11.52
N VAL A 69 -0.87 12.03 12.50
CA VAL A 69 -0.71 10.57 12.36
C VAL A 69 -1.87 9.89 13.07
N TYR A 70 -2.52 8.98 12.37
CA TYR A 70 -3.57 8.13 12.91
C TYR A 70 -3.03 6.73 13.16
N ILE A 71 -3.29 6.18 14.35
CA ILE A 71 -2.90 4.83 14.72
C ILE A 71 -4.17 4.06 15.06
N TRP A 72 -4.38 2.94 14.37
CA TRP A 72 -5.48 2.04 14.66
C TRP A 72 -4.98 0.86 15.45
N THR A 73 -5.47 0.72 16.68
CA THR A 73 -5.18 -0.42 17.54
C THR A 73 -6.44 -1.27 17.71
N THR A 74 -6.27 -2.59 17.70
CA THR A 74 -7.41 -3.50 17.82
C THR A 74 -7.17 -4.49 18.94
N ARG A 75 -8.15 -4.61 19.83
CA ARG A 75 -8.22 -5.69 20.80
C ARG A 75 -9.11 -6.78 20.25
N HIS A 76 -8.51 -7.91 19.98
CA HIS A 76 -9.25 -9.10 19.57
C HIS A 76 -9.89 -9.73 20.81
N ASP A 77 -11.21 -9.72 20.87
CA ASP A 77 -11.96 -10.46 21.87
C ASP A 77 -12.33 -11.84 21.30
N ARG A 78 -12.00 -12.90 22.03
CA ARG A 78 -12.33 -14.28 21.62
C ARG A 78 -13.84 -14.56 21.68
N GLN A 79 -14.62 -13.76 22.37
CA GLN A 79 -16.04 -13.99 22.64
C GLN A 79 -16.95 -12.82 22.24
N GLY A 80 -16.39 -11.75 21.66
CA GLY A 80 -17.13 -10.54 21.30
C GLY A 80 -16.61 -9.85 20.05
N PRO A 81 -17.27 -8.78 19.62
CA PRO A 81 -16.80 -7.98 18.49
C PRO A 81 -15.48 -7.30 18.84
N ASN A 82 -14.60 -7.24 17.87
CA ASN A 82 -13.33 -6.51 17.98
C ASN A 82 -13.58 -5.08 18.44
N ARG A 83 -12.92 -4.68 19.52
CA ARG A 83 -12.89 -3.30 19.98
C ARG A 83 -11.62 -2.64 19.50
N SER A 84 -11.75 -1.51 18.87
CA SER A 84 -10.62 -0.76 18.32
C SER A 84 -10.57 0.64 18.90
N VAL A 85 -9.38 1.14 19.04
CA VAL A 85 -9.11 2.54 19.39
C VAL A 85 -8.39 3.19 18.23
N LEU A 86 -8.95 4.29 17.77
CA LEU A 86 -8.35 5.13 16.75
C LEU A 86 -7.74 6.35 17.45
N VAL A 87 -6.43 6.42 17.44
CA VAL A 87 -5.68 7.52 18.04
C VAL A 87 -5.28 8.51 16.95
N ARG A 88 -5.50 9.79 17.18
CA ARG A 88 -5.00 10.91 16.36
C ARG A 88 -3.86 11.59 17.11
N MET A 89 -2.70 11.68 16.49
CA MET A 89 -1.50 12.34 16.99
C MET A 89 -1.18 13.54 16.08
N PRO A 90 -1.48 14.78 16.52
CA PRO A 90 -1.19 15.98 15.73
C PRO A 90 0.32 16.16 15.49
N LEU A 91 0.68 16.71 14.33
CA LEU A 91 2.07 17.01 13.99
C LEU A 91 2.52 18.40 14.48
N ASP A 92 1.62 19.18 15.07
CA ASP A 92 1.85 20.54 15.58
C ASP A 92 2.16 20.62 17.09
N ASP A 93 2.64 19.53 17.69
CA ASP A 93 2.88 19.41 19.13
C ASP A 93 1.62 19.39 20.03
N GLY A 94 0.43 19.34 19.45
CA GLY A 94 -0.83 19.15 20.17
C GLY A 94 -0.88 17.81 20.91
N ALA A 95 -1.73 17.74 21.94
CA ALA A 95 -1.96 16.48 22.65
C ALA A 95 -2.68 15.47 21.75
N PRO A 96 -2.33 14.18 21.82
CA PRO A 96 -3.09 13.13 21.17
C PRO A 96 -4.55 13.11 21.62
N SER A 97 -5.40 12.67 20.73
CA SER A 97 -6.82 12.43 20.99
C SER A 97 -7.25 11.08 20.44
N ALA A 98 -8.32 10.51 20.94
CA ALA A 98 -8.73 9.17 20.58
C ALA A 98 -10.25 9.02 20.49
N LEU A 99 -10.68 7.97 19.81
CA LEU A 99 -12.08 7.59 19.63
C LEU A 99 -12.20 6.07 19.63
N LEU A 100 -13.16 5.52 20.35
CA LEU A 100 -13.48 4.10 20.24
C LEU A 100 -14.18 3.81 18.93
N THR A 101 -13.77 2.75 18.27
CA THR A 101 -14.30 2.34 16.96
C THR A 101 -14.59 0.85 16.91
N ARG A 102 -15.25 0.40 15.85
CA ARG A 102 -15.53 -1.01 15.58
C ARG A 102 -14.94 -1.41 14.24
N GLY A 103 -14.61 -2.69 14.12
CA GLY A 103 -13.98 -3.25 12.93
C GLY A 103 -12.48 -2.96 12.85
N VAL A 104 -11.88 -3.35 11.76
CA VAL A 104 -10.47 -3.17 11.49
C VAL A 104 -10.27 -2.64 10.07
N PRO A 105 -9.36 -1.70 9.82
CA PRO A 105 -9.02 -1.29 8.47
C PRO A 105 -8.36 -2.45 7.71
N ILE A 106 -8.48 -2.47 6.40
CA ILE A 106 -7.81 -3.48 5.57
C ILE A 106 -6.30 -3.26 5.64
N ASP A 107 -5.86 -2.03 5.41
CA ASP A 107 -4.46 -1.60 5.41
C ASP A 107 -4.36 -0.07 5.61
N GLN A 108 -3.17 0.46 5.42
CA GLN A 108 -2.91 1.90 5.48
C GLN A 108 -3.59 2.71 4.38
N MET A 109 -4.01 2.08 3.26
CA MET A 109 -4.71 2.75 2.16
C MET A 109 -6.21 2.92 2.45
N SER A 110 -6.68 2.32 3.55
CA SER A 110 -8.08 2.38 3.98
C SER A 110 -8.49 3.73 4.55
N PHE A 111 -7.59 4.70 4.64
CA PHE A 111 -7.84 5.98 5.32
C PHE A 111 -7.80 7.16 4.35
N LEU A 112 -8.66 8.14 4.63
CA LEU A 112 -8.61 9.48 4.04
C LEU A 112 -9.10 10.51 5.04
N GLN A 113 -8.24 11.42 5.47
CA GLN A 113 -8.67 12.67 6.10
C GLN A 113 -9.10 13.64 4.99
N GLY A 114 -10.38 13.96 4.96
CA GLY A 114 -10.93 14.91 3.99
C GLY A 114 -10.81 16.36 4.46
N ASP A 115 -10.79 17.27 3.49
CA ASP A 115 -10.75 18.73 3.74
C ASP A 115 -12.02 19.25 4.43
N ASP A 116 -13.07 18.45 4.46
CA ASP A 116 -14.35 18.73 5.12
C ASP A 116 -14.36 18.42 6.63
N GLY A 117 -13.18 18.19 7.20
CA GLY A 117 -13.02 17.92 8.63
C GLY A 117 -13.50 16.55 9.09
N HIS A 118 -13.55 15.57 8.18
CA HIS A 118 -13.88 14.20 8.49
C HIS A 118 -12.73 13.25 8.18
N LEU A 119 -12.61 12.21 8.99
CA LEU A 119 -11.81 11.03 8.68
C LEU A 119 -12.74 9.95 8.11
N ASN A 120 -12.33 9.40 6.97
CA ASN A 120 -13.00 8.30 6.29
C ASN A 120 -12.12 7.06 6.39
N VAL A 121 -12.68 5.92 6.83
CA VAL A 121 -11.94 4.67 6.96
C VAL A 121 -12.77 3.51 6.43
N LEU A 122 -12.21 2.75 5.48
CA LEU A 122 -12.78 1.48 5.08
C LEU A 122 -12.45 0.43 6.12
N VAL A 123 -13.47 -0.13 6.77
CA VAL A 123 -13.30 -1.12 7.84
C VAL A 123 -13.99 -2.44 7.48
N SER A 124 -13.41 -3.52 7.98
CA SER A 124 -13.98 -4.87 7.97
C SER A 124 -14.38 -5.27 9.38
N ASP A 125 -15.43 -6.06 9.52
CA ASP A 125 -15.86 -6.61 10.81
C ASP A 125 -14.94 -7.74 11.31
N VAL A 126 -14.19 -8.37 10.40
CA VAL A 126 -13.26 -9.47 10.70
C VAL A 126 -11.91 -9.21 10.05
N GLY A 127 -10.85 -9.43 10.78
CA GLY A 127 -9.48 -9.35 10.27
C GLY A 127 -8.49 -8.92 11.34
N PRO A 128 -7.20 -9.17 11.14
CA PRO A 128 -6.14 -8.76 12.07
C PRO A 128 -5.85 -7.25 12.05
N GLY A 129 -6.35 -6.52 11.06
CA GLY A 129 -6.06 -5.08 10.92
C GLY A 129 -4.58 -4.79 10.67
N GLU A 130 -3.90 -5.69 9.96
CA GLU A 130 -2.47 -5.60 9.70
C GLU A 130 -2.16 -5.87 8.23
N GLY A 131 -1.77 -4.83 7.51
CA GLY A 131 -1.56 -4.87 6.06
C GLY A 131 -0.27 -5.50 5.56
N MET A 132 0.65 -5.94 6.43
CA MET A 132 1.95 -6.42 5.94
C MET A 132 1.90 -7.87 5.45
N TRP A 133 1.19 -8.76 6.17
CA TRP A 133 1.22 -10.20 5.90
C TRP A 133 -0.14 -10.88 5.80
N GLY A 134 -1.20 -10.18 6.02
CA GLY A 134 -2.51 -10.82 6.02
C GLY A 134 -3.70 -9.93 6.36
N GLY A 135 -3.50 -8.64 6.57
CA GLY A 135 -4.61 -7.71 6.84
C GLY A 135 -5.52 -7.52 5.64
N ASP A 136 -4.95 -7.68 4.46
CA ASP A 136 -5.63 -7.74 3.18
C ASP A 136 -6.41 -9.04 2.97
N ARG A 137 -6.13 -10.09 3.80
CA ARG A 137 -6.78 -11.39 3.71
C ARG A 137 -7.95 -11.43 4.69
N GLY A 138 -9.12 -11.17 4.20
CA GLY A 138 -10.28 -11.13 5.05
C GLY A 138 -11.53 -11.72 4.38
N SER A 139 -12.41 -12.21 5.23
CA SER A 139 -13.82 -12.43 4.92
C SER A 139 -14.60 -11.61 5.94
N GLY A 140 -15.81 -11.21 5.59
CA GLY A 140 -16.68 -10.47 6.50
C GLY A 140 -17.17 -9.16 5.91
N GLY A 141 -18.12 -8.56 6.60
CA GLY A 141 -18.79 -7.35 6.16
C GLY A 141 -17.86 -6.15 6.08
N LEU A 142 -18.13 -5.29 5.13
CA LEU A 142 -17.40 -4.04 4.94
C LEU A 142 -18.29 -2.84 5.30
N ALA A 143 -17.68 -1.83 5.88
CA ALA A 143 -18.32 -0.55 6.13
C ALA A 143 -17.35 0.62 5.89
N LEU A 144 -17.90 1.75 5.49
CA LEU A 144 -17.23 3.03 5.54
C LEU A 144 -17.53 3.68 6.88
N LEU A 145 -16.52 3.85 7.72
CA LEU A 145 -16.57 4.74 8.86
C LEU A 145 -16.27 6.16 8.38
N ARG A 146 -17.20 7.09 8.62
CA ARG A 146 -17.00 8.52 8.38
C ARG A 146 -17.29 9.28 9.65
N VAL A 147 -16.28 9.88 10.24
CA VAL A 147 -16.35 10.54 11.55
C VAL A 147 -15.74 11.93 11.51
N ALA A 148 -16.43 12.91 12.11
CA ALA A 148 -15.89 14.26 12.23
C ALA A 148 -14.68 14.28 13.16
N LEU A 149 -13.61 14.99 12.79
CA LEU A 149 -12.39 15.14 13.60
C LEU A 149 -12.67 15.75 14.97
N ALA A 150 -13.68 16.61 15.09
CA ALA A 150 -14.12 17.19 16.36
C ALA A 150 -14.68 16.15 17.37
N ARG A 151 -14.90 14.90 16.96
CA ARG A 151 -15.35 13.82 17.84
C ARG A 151 -14.22 13.13 18.61
N PHE A 152 -12.98 13.35 18.19
CA PHE A 152 -11.84 12.82 18.90
C PHE A 152 -11.68 13.52 20.26
N GLY A 153 -11.47 12.77 21.31
CA GLY A 153 -11.34 13.26 22.68
C GLY A 153 -10.38 12.40 23.50
N ASP A 154 -10.77 12.05 24.70
CA ASP A 154 -9.98 11.25 25.65
C ASP A 154 -10.01 9.73 25.40
N GLY A 155 -10.72 9.27 24.40
CA GLY A 155 -10.85 7.85 24.07
C GLY A 155 -12.02 7.13 24.73
N ARG A 156 -12.84 7.82 25.54
CA ARG A 156 -14.05 7.23 26.13
C ARG A 156 -15.26 7.23 25.22
N ALA A 157 -15.31 8.22 24.31
CA ALA A 157 -16.40 8.31 23.34
C ALA A 157 -16.25 7.27 22.23
N ALA A 158 -17.34 6.70 21.78
CA ALA A 158 -17.39 5.78 20.66
C ALA A 158 -17.94 6.45 19.39
N ALA A 159 -17.45 6.04 18.23
CA ALA A 159 -18.08 6.39 16.97
C ALA A 159 -19.53 5.88 16.94
N PRO A 160 -20.52 6.75 16.69
CA PRO A 160 -21.93 6.34 16.74
C PRO A 160 -22.24 5.40 15.58
N PRO A 161 -23.24 4.51 15.71
CA PRO A 161 -23.61 3.57 14.64
C PRO A 161 -23.91 4.26 13.29
N VAL A 162 -24.47 5.46 13.32
CA VAL A 162 -24.79 6.26 12.12
C VAL A 162 -23.53 6.72 11.34
N ALA A 163 -22.35 6.68 11.98
CA ALA A 163 -21.08 6.97 11.33
C ALA A 163 -20.58 5.83 10.42
N TYR A 164 -21.22 4.66 10.50
CA TYR A 164 -20.88 3.49 9.67
C TYR A 164 -21.91 3.32 8.57
N ARG A 165 -21.45 3.36 7.32
CA ARG A 165 -22.24 3.01 6.14
C ARG A 165 -21.85 1.61 5.69
N ARG A 166 -22.78 0.65 5.76
CA ARG A 166 -22.52 -0.68 5.21
C ARG A 166 -22.27 -0.59 3.71
N LEU A 167 -21.25 -1.33 3.26
CA LEU A 167 -20.83 -1.42 1.87
C LEU A 167 -21.08 -2.82 1.31
N PRO A 168 -21.14 -2.99 -0.02
CA PRO A 168 -21.13 -4.30 -0.64
C PRO A 168 -19.93 -5.13 -0.19
N ASP A 169 -20.20 -6.38 0.17
CA ASP A 169 -19.17 -7.32 0.59
C ASP A 169 -18.33 -7.78 -0.59
N LEU A 170 -17.07 -8.12 -0.34
CA LEU A 170 -16.17 -8.67 -1.33
C LEU A 170 -16.17 -10.20 -1.25
N ALA A 171 -15.97 -10.85 -2.40
CA ALA A 171 -15.68 -12.28 -2.42
C ALA A 171 -14.38 -12.57 -1.66
N PRO A 172 -14.29 -13.74 -0.98
CA PRO A 172 -13.07 -14.13 -0.24
C PRO A 172 -11.82 -14.08 -1.12
N GLY A 173 -10.75 -13.51 -0.61
CA GLY A 173 -9.50 -13.35 -1.36
C GLY A 173 -8.62 -12.24 -0.80
N VAL A 174 -7.64 -11.82 -1.59
CA VAL A 174 -6.84 -10.62 -1.32
C VAL A 174 -7.70 -9.40 -1.59
N ARG A 175 -7.76 -8.49 -0.65
CA ARG A 175 -8.52 -7.23 -0.76
C ARG A 175 -7.58 -6.11 -1.15
N ALA A 176 -8.03 -5.26 -2.06
CA ALA A 176 -7.35 -4.03 -2.42
C ALA A 176 -8.30 -2.86 -2.25
N ASN A 177 -7.76 -1.74 -1.80
CA ASN A 177 -8.52 -0.51 -1.68
C ASN A 177 -7.61 0.72 -1.86
N ARG A 178 -8.19 1.82 -2.31
CA ARG A 178 -7.48 3.10 -2.45
C ARG A 178 -8.43 4.27 -2.44
N TYR A 179 -8.04 5.32 -1.76
CA TYR A 179 -8.63 6.64 -1.99
C TYR A 179 -7.92 7.35 -3.13
N ILE A 180 -8.69 7.90 -4.07
CA ILE A 180 -8.21 8.64 -5.23
C ILE A 180 -9.06 9.90 -5.35
N GLY A 181 -8.49 11.04 -4.97
CA GLY A 181 -9.30 12.25 -4.75
C GLY A 181 -10.45 11.96 -3.79
N ASP A 182 -11.66 12.29 -4.19
CA ASP A 182 -12.88 12.09 -3.40
C ASP A 182 -13.46 10.67 -3.49
N TRP A 183 -12.81 9.76 -4.20
CA TRP A 183 -13.31 8.42 -4.42
C TRP A 183 -12.63 7.40 -3.52
N LEU A 184 -13.42 6.49 -2.96
CA LEU A 184 -12.95 5.21 -2.45
C LEU A 184 -13.21 4.15 -3.50
N VAL A 185 -12.16 3.49 -3.97
CA VAL A 185 -12.20 2.35 -4.89
C VAL A 185 -11.73 1.12 -4.13
N TYR A 186 -12.49 0.02 -4.19
CA TYR A 186 -12.12 -1.21 -3.49
C TYR A 186 -12.61 -2.46 -4.23
N GLY A 187 -11.87 -3.55 -4.07
CA GLY A 187 -12.15 -4.81 -4.74
C GLY A 187 -11.40 -5.99 -4.11
N SER A 188 -11.51 -7.15 -4.74
CA SER A 188 -10.72 -8.33 -4.31
C SER A 188 -10.23 -9.14 -5.49
N ALA A 189 -9.16 -9.89 -5.25
CA ALA A 189 -8.64 -10.92 -6.14
C ALA A 189 -8.69 -12.30 -5.47
N PRO A 190 -8.76 -13.40 -6.22
CA PRO A 190 -8.68 -14.75 -5.67
C PRO A 190 -7.39 -14.97 -4.88
N TRP A 191 -7.46 -15.83 -3.87
CA TRP A 191 -6.26 -16.36 -3.24
C TRP A 191 -5.57 -17.31 -4.21
N GLY A 192 -4.29 -17.15 -4.41
CA GLY A 192 -3.49 -18.11 -5.18
C GLY A 192 -2.16 -17.49 -5.57
N TRP A 193 -1.14 -18.34 -5.61
CA TRP A 193 0.10 -18.04 -6.30
C TRP A 193 -0.25 -17.95 -7.79
N HIS A 194 0.34 -17.05 -8.50
CA HIS A 194 0.08 -16.53 -9.84
C HIS A 194 -0.38 -17.49 -10.97
N ASN A 195 -0.57 -18.76 -10.72
CA ASN A 195 -0.91 -19.77 -11.73
C ASN A 195 -2.08 -20.69 -11.36
N SER A 196 -2.90 -20.36 -10.37
CA SER A 196 -4.15 -21.10 -10.19
C SER A 196 -5.14 -20.63 -11.23
N PRO A 197 -5.61 -21.50 -12.15
CA PRO A 197 -6.68 -21.16 -13.07
C PRO A 197 -7.97 -21.01 -12.25
N VAL A 198 -8.20 -19.81 -11.75
CA VAL A 198 -9.46 -19.49 -11.07
C VAL A 198 -10.39 -18.93 -12.12
N ASP A 199 -11.00 -19.80 -12.87
CA ASP A 199 -12.13 -19.50 -13.76
C ASP A 199 -13.40 -19.17 -12.96
N LYS A 200 -13.33 -18.17 -12.07
CA LYS A 200 -14.53 -17.64 -11.42
C LYS A 200 -14.83 -16.27 -12.00
N PRO A 201 -15.95 -16.15 -12.72
CA PRO A 201 -16.37 -14.87 -13.27
C PRO A 201 -16.69 -13.86 -12.17
N GLY A 202 -16.42 -12.58 -12.48
CA GLY A 202 -17.09 -11.46 -11.87
C GLY A 202 -16.81 -11.23 -10.39
N ARG A 203 -15.62 -10.66 -10.09
CA ARG A 203 -15.43 -9.97 -8.82
C ARG A 203 -15.59 -8.48 -9.11
N PRO A 204 -16.75 -7.88 -8.80
CA PRO A 204 -16.95 -6.48 -9.09
C PRO A 204 -15.98 -5.63 -8.30
N LEU A 205 -15.44 -4.63 -8.96
CA LEU A 205 -14.82 -3.50 -8.33
C LEU A 205 -15.91 -2.54 -7.87
N HIS A 206 -15.75 -1.96 -6.71
CA HIS A 206 -16.68 -1.00 -6.17
C HIS A 206 -16.05 0.38 -6.08
N ALA A 207 -16.85 1.42 -6.34
CA ALA A 207 -16.43 2.81 -6.21
C ALA A 207 -17.53 3.66 -5.58
N LEU A 208 -17.14 4.57 -4.67
CA LEU A 208 -18.08 5.51 -4.05
C LEU A 208 -17.34 6.78 -3.60
N ARG A 209 -18.12 7.85 -3.42
CA ARG A 209 -17.65 9.07 -2.78
C ARG A 209 -18.08 9.06 -1.31
N PRO A 210 -17.14 9.07 -0.34
CA PRO A 210 -17.47 8.98 1.09
C PRO A 210 -18.42 10.04 1.60
N ALA A 211 -18.27 11.27 1.14
CA ALA A 211 -19.11 12.39 1.54
C ALA A 211 -20.51 12.38 0.90
N ALA A 212 -20.67 11.65 -0.18
CA ALA A 212 -21.93 11.59 -0.93
C ALA A 212 -22.84 10.46 -0.44
N ARG A 213 -24.15 10.65 -0.58
CA ARG A 213 -25.16 9.63 -0.26
C ARG A 213 -25.52 8.75 -1.46
N GLU A 214 -24.86 8.92 -2.58
CA GLU A 214 -25.08 8.17 -3.81
C GLU A 214 -24.86 6.66 -3.59
N PRO A 215 -25.52 5.81 -4.38
CA PRO A 215 -25.26 4.37 -4.34
C PRO A 215 -23.80 4.03 -4.63
N VAL A 216 -23.33 2.91 -4.09
CA VAL A 216 -22.03 2.34 -4.46
C VAL A 216 -22.12 1.85 -5.90
N LEU A 217 -21.18 2.27 -6.72
CA LEU A 217 -21.05 1.80 -8.10
C LEU A 217 -20.33 0.45 -8.12
N SER A 218 -20.78 -0.43 -9.01
CA SER A 218 -20.16 -1.73 -9.24
C SER A 218 -19.70 -1.83 -10.69
N ILE A 219 -18.45 -2.17 -10.91
CA ILE A 219 -17.80 -2.20 -12.23
C ILE A 219 -17.25 -3.60 -12.43
N ASP A 220 -17.66 -4.26 -13.52
CA ASP A 220 -17.05 -5.53 -13.92
C ASP A 220 -15.80 -5.28 -14.76
N LEU A 221 -14.67 -5.80 -14.28
CA LEU A 221 -13.38 -5.69 -14.96
C LEU A 221 -13.01 -6.94 -15.75
N GLY A 222 -13.72 -8.05 -15.53
CA GLY A 222 -13.34 -9.37 -16.07
C GLY A 222 -12.11 -10.00 -15.39
N HIS A 223 -11.52 -9.33 -14.39
CA HIS A 223 -10.39 -9.83 -13.61
C HIS A 223 -10.48 -9.40 -12.15
N GLY A 224 -9.68 -9.99 -11.26
CA GLY A 224 -9.60 -9.59 -9.87
C GLY A 224 -8.85 -8.27 -9.68
N ALA A 225 -9.12 -7.58 -8.57
CA ALA A 225 -8.37 -6.39 -8.16
C ALA A 225 -7.28 -6.79 -7.16
N GLU A 226 -6.04 -6.97 -7.64
CA GLU A 226 -4.87 -7.25 -6.79
C GLU A 226 -4.22 -5.94 -6.31
N ARG A 227 -4.30 -4.90 -7.14
CA ARG A 227 -3.73 -3.58 -6.90
C ARG A 227 -4.65 -2.50 -7.44
N ILE A 228 -4.80 -1.44 -6.68
CA ILE A 228 -5.49 -0.21 -7.09
C ILE A 228 -4.54 0.96 -6.86
N GLU A 229 -4.29 1.75 -7.90
CA GLU A 229 -3.37 2.88 -7.87
C GLU A 229 -3.98 4.13 -8.48
N ALA A 230 -3.46 5.29 -8.07
CA ALA A 230 -3.86 6.56 -8.64
C ALA A 230 -3.17 6.79 -9.99
N LEU A 231 -3.94 7.24 -10.97
CA LEU A 231 -3.51 7.62 -12.31
C LEU A 231 -4.04 9.02 -12.61
N SER A 232 -3.33 10.05 -12.14
CA SER A 232 -3.71 11.48 -12.30
C SER A 232 -5.16 11.80 -11.91
N GLY A 233 -5.62 11.39 -10.73
CA GLY A 233 -7.02 11.62 -10.30
C GLY A 233 -8.02 10.57 -10.78
N HIS A 234 -7.59 9.62 -11.56
CA HIS A 234 -8.33 8.44 -11.99
C HIS A 234 -7.71 7.17 -11.39
N ALA A 235 -8.31 6.00 -11.60
CA ALA A 235 -7.81 4.75 -11.05
C ALA A 235 -7.18 3.85 -12.13
N LEU A 236 -6.13 3.15 -11.72
CA LEU A 236 -5.62 1.97 -12.40
C LEU A 236 -5.84 0.76 -11.50
N VAL A 237 -6.45 -0.27 -12.03
CA VAL A 237 -6.63 -1.56 -11.36
C VAL A 237 -5.80 -2.61 -12.09
N VAL A 238 -4.95 -3.28 -11.34
CA VAL A 238 -4.09 -4.36 -11.85
C VAL A 238 -4.50 -5.68 -11.21
N GLY A 239 -4.57 -6.75 -12.01
CA GLY A 239 -4.86 -8.07 -11.48
C GLY A 239 -4.83 -9.16 -12.54
N GLY A 240 -4.80 -10.40 -12.07
CA GLY A 240 -4.70 -11.59 -12.91
C GLY A 240 -6.05 -12.15 -13.33
N ALA A 241 -6.13 -12.66 -14.57
CA ALA A 241 -7.19 -13.53 -15.03
C ALA A 241 -6.65 -14.50 -16.08
N LYS A 242 -6.99 -15.78 -15.99
CA LYS A 242 -6.63 -16.82 -16.98
C LYS A 242 -5.13 -16.93 -17.29
N GLY A 243 -4.28 -16.58 -16.34
CA GLY A 243 -2.82 -16.58 -16.52
C GLY A 243 -2.24 -15.32 -17.14
N ASP A 244 -3.07 -14.31 -17.42
CA ASP A 244 -2.68 -13.02 -17.99
C ASP A 244 -2.77 -11.92 -16.94
N LEU A 245 -1.92 -10.91 -17.06
CA LEU A 245 -1.95 -9.70 -16.24
C LEU A 245 -2.74 -8.61 -16.96
N HIS A 246 -3.76 -8.11 -16.28
CA HIS A 246 -4.67 -7.09 -16.80
C HIS A 246 -4.41 -5.75 -16.12
N PHE A 247 -4.50 -4.69 -16.90
CA PHE A 247 -4.42 -3.29 -16.48
C PHE A 247 -5.68 -2.58 -16.94
N SER A 248 -6.57 -2.28 -16.01
CA SER A 248 -7.85 -1.60 -16.28
C SER A 248 -7.79 -0.17 -15.78
N SER A 249 -7.84 0.80 -16.68
CA SER A 249 -7.96 2.21 -16.34
C SER A 249 -9.42 2.58 -16.13
N LEU A 250 -9.72 3.28 -15.04
CA LEU A 250 -11.05 3.73 -14.69
C LEU A 250 -11.11 5.25 -14.73
N ARG A 251 -12.09 5.78 -15.42
CA ARG A 251 -12.44 7.20 -15.36
C ARG A 251 -13.31 7.44 -14.12
N LEU A 252 -12.84 8.30 -13.24
CA LEU A 252 -13.56 8.79 -12.08
C LEU A 252 -13.92 10.25 -12.38
N ASP A 253 -15.20 10.55 -12.54
CA ASP A 253 -15.64 11.88 -12.95
C ASP A 253 -16.99 12.23 -12.33
N GLY A 254 -17.06 13.36 -11.63
CA GLY A 254 -18.27 13.81 -10.97
C GLY A 254 -18.87 12.73 -10.05
N ALA A 255 -20.00 12.16 -10.45
CA ALA A 255 -20.72 11.09 -9.74
C ALA A 255 -20.56 9.72 -10.42
N THR A 256 -19.72 9.58 -11.45
CA THR A 256 -19.61 8.37 -12.27
C THR A 256 -18.20 7.76 -12.15
N ALA A 257 -18.17 6.44 -12.17
CA ALA A 257 -16.95 5.67 -12.32
C ALA A 257 -17.17 4.63 -13.41
N SER A 258 -16.32 4.60 -14.43
CA SER A 258 -16.49 3.71 -15.58
C SER A 258 -15.14 3.18 -16.08
N LEU A 259 -15.16 1.99 -16.67
CA LEU A 259 -14.01 1.41 -17.34
C LEU A 259 -13.67 2.23 -18.60
N ALA A 260 -12.46 2.76 -18.67
CA ALA A 260 -12.01 3.56 -19.81
C ALA A 260 -11.20 2.73 -20.81
N SER A 261 -10.29 1.90 -20.34
CA SER A 261 -9.48 1.03 -21.21
C SER A 261 -8.99 -0.21 -20.46
N VAL A 262 -8.63 -1.23 -21.21
CA VAL A 262 -7.98 -2.45 -20.70
C VAL A 262 -6.76 -2.76 -21.55
N LEU A 263 -5.62 -2.97 -20.90
CA LEU A 263 -4.43 -3.55 -21.51
C LEU A 263 -4.17 -4.92 -20.88
N VAL A 264 -3.90 -5.93 -21.72
CA VAL A 264 -3.58 -7.28 -21.27
C VAL A 264 -2.14 -7.60 -21.61
N ARG A 265 -1.40 -8.08 -20.62
CA ARG A 265 -0.07 -8.66 -20.80
C ARG A 265 -0.19 -10.19 -20.68
N PRO A 266 -0.09 -10.93 -21.80
CA PRO A 266 -0.23 -12.39 -21.77
C PRO A 266 0.85 -13.05 -20.91
N GLN A 267 0.45 -14.11 -20.22
CA GLN A 267 1.33 -14.98 -19.43
C GLN A 267 2.23 -14.22 -18.45
N ALA A 268 1.73 -13.20 -17.82
CA ALA A 268 2.45 -12.39 -16.86
C ALA A 268 1.68 -12.27 -15.54
N ALA A 269 2.41 -11.95 -14.47
CA ALA A 269 1.86 -11.65 -13.16
C ALA A 269 2.65 -10.51 -12.50
N GLN A 270 2.08 -9.86 -11.47
CA GLN A 270 2.83 -8.91 -10.65
C GLN A 270 3.94 -9.65 -9.89
N ALA A 271 5.16 -9.11 -9.91
CA ALA A 271 6.29 -9.63 -9.13
C ALA A 271 6.34 -9.01 -7.72
N GLU A 272 5.75 -7.81 -7.53
CA GLU A 272 5.77 -7.09 -6.27
C GLU A 272 4.40 -6.48 -5.98
N SER A 273 3.75 -6.94 -4.93
CA SER A 273 2.42 -6.46 -4.51
C SER A 273 2.46 -5.25 -3.57
N ARG A 274 3.61 -4.96 -2.95
CA ARG A 274 3.76 -3.83 -2.03
C ARG A 274 3.76 -2.49 -2.78
N THR A 275 3.48 -1.42 -2.07
CA THR A 275 3.29 -0.07 -2.66
C THR A 275 4.49 0.42 -3.44
N HIS A 276 5.72 0.10 -3.00
CA HIS A 276 6.94 0.52 -3.69
C HIS A 276 7.20 -0.23 -5.02
N GLY A 277 6.43 -1.27 -5.32
CA GLY A 277 6.48 -1.95 -6.62
C GLY A 277 5.84 -1.16 -7.75
N PHE A 278 5.03 -0.16 -7.45
CA PHE A 278 4.35 0.65 -8.45
C PHE A 278 4.78 2.11 -8.36
N PHE A 279 5.09 2.70 -9.51
CA PHE A 279 5.27 4.14 -9.64
C PHE A 279 4.61 4.67 -10.91
N TYR A 280 3.88 5.76 -10.75
CA TYR A 280 3.37 6.56 -11.85
C TYR A 280 4.03 7.93 -11.83
N ARG A 281 4.66 8.30 -12.94
CA ARG A 281 5.22 9.64 -13.15
C ARG A 281 4.35 10.37 -14.16
N PRO A 282 3.52 11.32 -13.73
CA PRO A 282 2.76 12.16 -14.65
C PRO A 282 3.69 13.17 -15.36
N TRP A 283 3.42 13.43 -16.61
CA TRP A 283 3.99 14.53 -17.38
C TRP A 283 2.98 15.67 -17.52
N SER A 284 1.69 15.32 -17.54
CA SER A 284 0.54 16.21 -17.51
C SER A 284 -0.60 15.54 -16.75
N ALA A 285 -1.76 16.19 -16.68
CA ALA A 285 -2.95 15.60 -16.10
C ALA A 285 -3.43 14.35 -16.88
N GLN A 286 -3.12 14.25 -18.16
CA GLN A 286 -3.57 13.17 -19.04
C GLN A 286 -2.46 12.18 -19.44
N GLU A 287 -1.19 12.58 -19.31
CA GLU A 287 -0.09 11.75 -19.80
C GLU A 287 0.92 11.43 -18.70
N GLY A 288 1.56 10.28 -18.81
CA GLY A 288 2.62 9.86 -17.91
C GLY A 288 3.14 8.46 -18.24
N ILE A 289 4.03 7.99 -17.38
CA ILE A 289 4.63 6.67 -17.47
C ILE A 289 4.47 5.91 -16.16
N ILE A 290 4.10 4.65 -16.28
CA ILE A 290 3.96 3.70 -15.18
C ILE A 290 5.17 2.78 -15.22
N GLY A 291 5.67 2.39 -14.05
CA GLY A 291 6.59 1.27 -13.87
C GLY A 291 6.02 0.26 -12.88
N LEU A 292 6.07 -1.02 -13.21
CA LEU A 292 5.61 -2.12 -12.38
C LEU A 292 6.50 -3.35 -12.57
N PRO A 293 7.03 -3.96 -11.50
CA PRO A 293 7.69 -5.26 -11.58
C PRO A 293 6.71 -6.36 -11.98
N ILE A 294 7.12 -7.14 -12.96
CA ILE A 294 6.35 -8.29 -13.47
C ILE A 294 7.21 -9.55 -13.51
N VAL A 295 6.54 -10.70 -13.46
CA VAL A 295 7.08 -12.01 -13.82
C VAL A 295 6.40 -12.42 -15.12
N GLY A 296 7.19 -12.75 -16.13
CA GLY A 296 6.69 -13.24 -17.44
C GLY A 296 6.98 -14.72 -17.66
N PRO A 297 6.53 -15.30 -18.80
CA PRO A 297 6.89 -16.64 -19.24
C PRO A 297 8.37 -16.59 -19.57
N GLY A 298 9.15 -16.93 -18.62
CA GLY A 298 10.57 -16.79 -18.80
C GLY A 298 11.24 -18.11 -18.57
N ARG A 299 12.25 -18.28 -18.96
CA ARG A 299 13.49 -19.00 -18.83
C ARG A 299 13.56 -19.75 -17.48
N GLY A 300 12.83 -20.83 -17.34
CA GLY A 300 12.82 -21.70 -16.16
C GLY A 300 11.40 -22.07 -15.74
N GLY A 301 10.97 -23.26 -16.12
CA GLY A 301 9.65 -23.78 -15.76
C GLY A 301 9.55 -24.12 -14.27
N GLY A 302 8.42 -23.79 -13.67
CA GLY A 302 8.02 -24.25 -12.35
C GLY A 302 7.91 -23.15 -11.29
N ARG A 303 7.50 -23.58 -10.08
CA ARG A 303 7.31 -22.71 -8.89
C ARG A 303 8.53 -21.86 -8.50
N MET A 304 9.71 -22.20 -9.00
CA MET A 304 10.97 -21.56 -8.69
C MET A 304 11.34 -20.46 -9.69
N ALA A 305 10.63 -20.29 -10.81
CA ALA A 305 10.89 -19.23 -11.77
C ALA A 305 10.73 -17.80 -11.16
N GLN A 306 9.90 -17.68 -10.13
CA GLN A 306 9.78 -16.44 -9.34
C GLN A 306 10.99 -16.17 -8.45
N LEU A 307 11.76 -17.21 -8.13
CA LEU A 307 12.92 -17.16 -7.25
C LEU A 307 14.24 -17.04 -8.03
N HIS A 308 14.20 -17.23 -9.34
CA HIS A 308 15.39 -17.26 -10.20
C HIS A 308 15.40 -16.14 -11.26
N GLY A 309 15.12 -14.91 -10.85
CA GLY A 309 15.56 -13.75 -11.61
C GLY A 309 14.91 -13.49 -12.97
N SER A 310 13.73 -14.06 -13.26
CA SER A 310 12.95 -13.67 -14.46
C SER A 310 12.14 -12.38 -14.25
N ALA A 311 12.44 -11.63 -13.20
CA ALA A 311 11.78 -10.37 -12.92
C ALA A 311 12.21 -9.30 -13.92
N ALA A 312 11.23 -8.56 -14.41
CA ALA A 312 11.43 -7.36 -15.21
C ALA A 312 10.59 -6.22 -14.65
N VAL A 313 10.99 -5.00 -14.88
CA VAL A 313 10.11 -3.85 -14.70
C VAL A 313 9.48 -3.53 -16.05
N LEU A 314 8.16 -3.68 -16.13
CA LEU A 314 7.35 -3.27 -17.27
C LEU A 314 7.09 -1.76 -17.16
N TYR A 315 7.27 -1.05 -18.26
CA TYR A 315 6.89 0.34 -18.39
C TYR A 315 5.72 0.48 -19.35
N LEU A 316 4.70 1.23 -18.91
CA LEU A 316 3.51 1.54 -19.69
C LEU A 316 3.35 3.05 -19.82
N ARG A 317 3.05 3.50 -21.01
CA ARG A 317 2.68 4.88 -21.26
C ARG A 317 1.18 5.05 -21.07
N ASN A 318 0.80 6.07 -20.34
CA ASN A 318 -0.59 6.52 -20.21
C ASN A 318 -0.82 7.74 -21.10
N ARG A 319 -1.88 7.71 -21.88
CA ARG A 319 -2.43 8.87 -22.61
C ARG A 319 -3.94 8.89 -22.45
N ASP A 320 -4.44 9.80 -21.66
CA ASP A 320 -5.88 9.93 -21.33
C ASP A 320 -6.52 8.57 -20.99
N LEU A 321 -5.89 7.85 -20.07
CA LEU A 321 -6.28 6.51 -19.60
C LEU A 321 -6.06 5.36 -20.60
N ALA A 322 -5.68 5.62 -21.83
CA ALA A 322 -5.24 4.60 -22.76
C ALA A 322 -3.80 4.19 -22.42
N LEU A 323 -3.59 2.91 -22.13
CA LEU A 323 -2.29 2.35 -21.79
C LEU A 323 -1.64 1.69 -23.00
N ALA A 324 -0.36 1.95 -23.22
CA ALA A 324 0.45 1.30 -24.26
C ALA A 324 1.80 0.84 -23.67
N PRO A 325 2.34 -0.34 -24.09
CA PRO A 325 3.66 -0.78 -23.66
C PRO A 325 4.75 0.20 -24.09
N ALA A 326 5.59 0.63 -23.14
CA ALA A 326 6.77 1.45 -23.41
C ALA A 326 8.08 0.63 -23.39
N GLY A 327 8.02 -0.63 -22.97
CA GLY A 327 9.17 -1.53 -22.92
C GLY A 327 9.40 -2.13 -21.55
N GLU A 328 10.46 -2.91 -21.43
CA GLU A 328 10.82 -3.61 -20.20
C GLU A 328 12.32 -3.49 -19.95
N LEU A 329 12.71 -3.38 -18.70
CA LEU A 329 14.07 -3.57 -18.23
C LEU A 329 14.08 -4.86 -17.41
N ALA A 330 14.77 -5.88 -17.91
CA ALA A 330 14.81 -7.21 -17.31
C ALA A 330 16.12 -7.46 -16.56
N ALA A 331 16.08 -8.34 -15.55
CA ALA A 331 17.28 -8.86 -14.92
C ALA A 331 18.11 -9.67 -15.93
N SER A 332 19.44 -9.68 -15.76
CA SER A 332 20.32 -10.55 -16.55
C SER A 332 20.36 -11.96 -15.95
N ASP A 333 20.69 -12.95 -16.79
CA ASP A 333 20.88 -14.32 -16.33
C ASP A 333 22.12 -14.45 -15.40
N GLU A 334 23.03 -13.50 -15.46
CA GLU A 334 24.27 -13.42 -14.66
C GLU A 334 24.02 -12.89 -13.22
N ALA A 335 22.89 -12.26 -12.97
CA ALA A 335 22.52 -11.69 -11.66
C ALA A 335 21.97 -12.74 -10.67
N SER A 336 21.86 -13.99 -11.09
CA SER A 336 21.43 -15.09 -10.24
C SER A 336 22.56 -15.49 -9.29
N VAL A 337 22.61 -14.87 -8.11
CA VAL A 337 23.56 -15.18 -7.05
C VAL A 337 22.89 -16.10 -6.02
N ASP A 338 23.54 -17.20 -5.70
CA ASP A 338 23.20 -17.97 -4.50
C ASP A 338 23.69 -17.21 -3.26
N ASP A 339 22.80 -16.41 -2.69
CA ASP A 339 23.05 -15.66 -1.46
C ASP A 339 22.76 -16.48 -0.19
N HIS A 340 22.68 -17.81 -0.33
CA HIS A 340 22.32 -18.77 0.73
C HIS A 340 20.94 -18.55 1.36
N CYS A 341 20.11 -17.72 0.78
CA CYS A 341 18.70 -17.57 1.15
C CYS A 341 17.85 -18.44 0.25
N ARG A 342 16.96 -19.29 0.78
CA ARG A 342 16.07 -20.18 0.02
C ARG A 342 15.04 -19.45 -0.86
N ALA A 343 14.80 -18.22 -0.58
CA ALA A 343 14.10 -17.27 -1.44
C ALA A 343 14.99 -16.05 -1.33
N SER A 344 15.76 -15.68 -2.32
CA SER A 344 16.73 -14.62 -2.23
C SER A 344 16.37 -13.58 -1.16
N CYS A 345 17.24 -13.30 -0.21
CA CYS A 345 16.97 -12.27 0.81
C CYS A 345 16.60 -10.94 0.16
N VAL A 346 16.99 -10.78 -1.08
CA VAL A 346 16.74 -9.62 -1.93
C VAL A 346 15.33 -9.64 -2.49
N ASP A 347 14.83 -10.79 -2.96
CA ASP A 347 13.48 -10.92 -3.52
C ASP A 347 12.41 -10.92 -2.42
N TRP A 348 12.75 -11.47 -1.25
CA TRP A 348 11.84 -11.53 -0.12
C TRP A 348 11.42 -10.14 0.39
N TYR A 349 12.29 -9.14 0.28
CA TYR A 349 12.01 -7.77 0.72
C TYR A 349 11.60 -6.82 -0.42
N GLY A 350 11.23 -7.34 -1.58
CA GLY A 350 10.71 -6.54 -2.69
C GLY A 350 11.72 -5.57 -3.26
N ASN A 351 12.88 -6.07 -3.62
CA ASN A 351 13.93 -5.25 -4.22
C ASN A 351 13.76 -5.05 -5.73
N ALA A 352 12.65 -5.51 -6.31
CA ALA A 352 12.29 -5.16 -7.66
C ALA A 352 11.38 -3.92 -7.64
N ARG A 353 11.84 -2.81 -8.21
CA ARG A 353 11.05 -1.58 -8.31
C ARG A 353 11.49 -0.68 -9.45
N PRO A 354 10.55 0.05 -10.07
CA PRO A 354 10.88 1.17 -10.93
C PRO A 354 11.32 2.38 -10.09
N ILE A 355 12.29 3.13 -10.59
CA ILE A 355 12.78 4.35 -9.95
C ILE A 355 12.87 5.44 -11.02
N PHE A 356 12.34 6.62 -10.71
CA PHE A 356 12.40 7.80 -11.58
C PHE A 356 13.16 8.92 -10.87
N ILE A 357 14.28 9.39 -11.47
CA ILE A 357 15.09 10.49 -10.92
C ILE A 357 15.31 11.50 -12.04
N GLY A 358 14.69 12.68 -11.93
CA GLY A 358 14.68 13.64 -13.02
C GLY A 358 14.14 12.95 -14.31
N ASP A 359 14.86 13.03 -15.41
CA ASP A 359 14.46 12.37 -16.68
C ASP A 359 15.00 10.96 -16.85
N ARG A 360 15.65 10.43 -15.82
CA ARG A 360 16.22 9.09 -15.83
C ARG A 360 15.24 8.08 -15.30
N VAL A 361 15.25 6.90 -15.89
CA VAL A 361 14.41 5.77 -15.53
C VAL A 361 15.31 4.61 -15.15
N PHE A 362 15.00 3.95 -14.03
CA PHE A 362 15.78 2.81 -13.55
C PHE A 362 14.85 1.67 -13.15
N ALA A 363 15.35 0.45 -13.32
CA ALA A 363 14.83 -0.75 -12.71
C ALA A 363 15.84 -1.27 -11.68
N LEU A 364 15.43 -1.34 -10.42
CA LEU A 364 16.14 -2.12 -9.41
C LEU A 364 15.63 -3.56 -9.49
N LEU A 365 16.52 -4.51 -9.70
CA LEU A 365 16.19 -5.91 -9.95
C LEU A 365 17.15 -6.79 -9.13
N GLY A 366 16.82 -7.01 -7.87
CA GLY A 366 17.67 -7.75 -6.97
C GLY A 366 19.04 -7.08 -6.81
N TYR A 367 20.07 -7.70 -7.33
CA TYR A 367 21.46 -7.20 -7.29
C TYR A 367 21.87 -6.37 -8.50
N GLU A 368 20.92 -5.93 -9.31
CA GLU A 368 21.18 -5.09 -10.48
C GLU A 368 20.41 -3.78 -10.45
N LEU A 369 21.06 -2.72 -10.87
CA LEU A 369 20.42 -1.45 -11.21
C LEU A 369 20.56 -1.23 -12.71
N VAL A 370 19.45 -1.27 -13.42
CA VAL A 370 19.41 -1.08 -14.88
C VAL A 370 18.87 0.32 -15.18
N GLU A 371 19.69 1.14 -15.83
CA GLU A 371 19.28 2.46 -16.32
C GLU A 371 18.69 2.33 -17.71
N GLY A 372 17.48 2.86 -17.89
CA GLY A 372 16.82 3.02 -19.17
C GLY A 372 16.70 4.49 -19.59
N ARG A 373 16.53 4.70 -20.86
CA ARG A 373 16.21 6.01 -21.45
C ARG A 373 14.94 5.90 -22.26
N LEU A 374 14.06 6.87 -22.12
CA LEU A 374 12.93 7.03 -23.03
C LEU A 374 13.44 7.53 -24.38
N ALA A 375 13.39 6.69 -25.40
CA ALA A 375 13.75 7.00 -26.78
C ALA A 375 12.47 6.98 -27.64
N GLY A 376 11.92 8.16 -27.95
CA GLY A 376 10.59 8.26 -28.52
C GLY A 376 9.53 7.72 -27.53
N GLU A 377 8.85 6.64 -27.91
CA GLU A 377 7.80 6.02 -27.09
C GLU A 377 8.27 4.79 -26.32
N ARG A 378 9.55 4.42 -26.40
CA ARG A 378 10.10 3.19 -25.84
C ARG A 378 11.20 3.46 -24.82
N ILE A 379 11.23 2.64 -23.78
CA ILE A 379 12.35 2.53 -22.85
C ILE A 379 13.39 1.60 -23.47
N VAL A 380 14.61 2.10 -23.57
CA VAL A 380 15.78 1.35 -24.08
C VAL A 380 16.83 1.33 -22.98
N GLU A 381 17.37 0.16 -22.69
CA GLU A 381 18.49 0.01 -21.73
C GLU A 381 19.67 0.85 -22.18
N ARG A 382 20.28 1.57 -21.26
CA ARG A 382 21.44 2.43 -21.46
C ARG A 382 22.67 1.89 -20.74
N ARG A 383 22.48 1.46 -19.51
CA ARG A 383 23.58 1.02 -18.62
C ARG A 383 23.04 0.06 -17.57
N ARG A 384 23.89 -0.90 -17.20
CA ARG A 384 23.62 -1.85 -16.14
C ARG A 384 24.76 -1.81 -15.13
N ILE A 385 24.43 -1.91 -13.85
CA ILE A 385 25.36 -2.00 -12.73
C ILE A 385 24.96 -3.21 -11.89
N GLY A 386 25.83 -4.21 -11.83
CA GLY A 386 25.73 -5.33 -10.90
C GLY A 386 26.46 -4.98 -9.60
N PHE A 387 25.86 -5.33 -8.47
CA PHE A 387 26.46 -5.17 -7.13
C PHE A 387 26.28 -6.43 -6.28
N ALA A 388 26.19 -7.59 -6.92
CA ALA A 388 26.11 -8.88 -6.25
C ALA A 388 27.34 -9.13 -5.36
N PRO A 389 27.17 -9.72 -4.17
CA PRO A 389 28.29 -10.13 -3.34
C PRO A 389 29.22 -11.08 -4.14
N GLY A 390 30.49 -10.78 -4.21
CA GLY A 390 31.48 -11.56 -4.97
C GLY A 390 31.74 -11.11 -6.42
N ALA A 391 30.96 -10.21 -6.99
CA ALA A 391 31.21 -9.67 -8.34
C ALA A 391 32.47 -8.79 -8.43
N ALA A 392 33.03 -8.35 -7.31
CA ALA A 392 34.27 -7.57 -7.26
C ALA A 392 35.56 -8.41 -7.47
N ALA A 393 35.44 -9.73 -7.61
CA ALA A 393 36.60 -10.64 -7.79
C ALA A 393 36.83 -11.08 -9.26
N ILE A 394 36.09 -10.54 -10.21
CA ILE A 394 36.18 -10.92 -11.64
C ILE A 394 36.69 -9.75 -12.51
N ALA A 395 37.19 -8.70 -11.89
CA ALA A 395 37.87 -7.62 -12.60
C ALA A 395 39.35 -7.69 -12.33
N ASP A 396 40.07 -8.65 -12.99
CA ASP A 396 41.48 -8.63 -13.27
C ASP A 396 41.70 -8.99 -14.75
#